data_5f87f48e665289acdcb248c01f86fc5f
#
_entry.id   5f87f48e665289acdcb248c01f86fc5f
#
_cell.length_a   1.000
_cell.length_b   1.000
_cell.length_c   1.000
_cell.angle_alpha   90.00
_cell.angle_beta   90.00
_cell.angle_gamma   90.00
#
_symmetry.space_group_name_H-M   'P 1'
#
loop_
_entity.id
_entity.type
_entity.pdbx_description
1 polymer ?
#
loop_
_entity_poly.entity_id
_entity_poly.type
_entity_poly.pdbx_seq_one_letter_code
_entity_poly.pdbx_strand_id
1 'polypeptide(L)'
;MWSLGVIVYILLGGYPPFIEQNQRELFRKIRKGQYEFHEEYWGQVSDDGKNLITKLLTVDPSTRFSADTALSNKWISADDSKLAAQDLGVNLEQFKKFNAKRKFKAAVSTVVAANKLASLGMDFKKNLDES
;
A
#
# COMPACT_ATOMS: atom_id res chain seq x y z
N MET A 1 3.64 9.88 -9.76
CA MET A 1 4.64 8.78 -9.83
C MET A 1 4.88 8.11 -8.46
N TRP A 2 5.00 8.84 -7.34
CA TRP A 2 5.12 8.23 -6.00
C TRP A 2 4.02 7.22 -5.68
N SER A 3 2.76 7.59 -5.88
CA SER A 3 1.61 6.68 -5.64
C SER A 3 1.68 5.42 -6.51
N LEU A 4 2.15 5.54 -7.75
CA LEU A 4 2.39 4.39 -8.62
C LEU A 4 3.46 3.47 -8.01
N GLY A 5 4.55 4.02 -7.48
CA GLY A 5 5.58 3.24 -6.78
C GLY A 5 5.01 2.46 -5.59
N VAL A 6 4.13 3.08 -4.79
CA VAL A 6 3.42 2.41 -3.69
C VAL A 6 2.54 1.26 -4.21
N ILE A 7 1.79 1.48 -5.30
CA ILE A 7 0.93 0.45 -5.90
C ILE A 7 1.76 -0.72 -6.40
N VAL A 8 2.84 -0.47 -7.16
CA VAL A 8 3.73 -1.52 -7.68
C VAL A 8 4.39 -2.28 -6.52
N TYR A 9 4.82 -1.58 -5.47
CA TYR A 9 5.35 -2.23 -4.27
C TYR A 9 4.33 -3.20 -3.64
N ILE A 10 3.07 -2.78 -3.48
CA ILE A 10 2.02 -3.65 -2.90
C ILE A 10 1.70 -4.83 -3.82
N LEU A 11 1.67 -4.62 -5.13
CA LEU A 11 1.39 -5.70 -6.08
C LEU A 11 2.48 -6.78 -6.09
N LEU A 12 3.74 -6.38 -6.00
CA LEU A 12 4.88 -7.30 -6.03
C LEU A 12 5.22 -7.89 -4.65
N GLY A 13 5.16 -7.08 -3.59
CA GLY A 13 5.50 -7.52 -2.23
C GLY A 13 4.33 -8.07 -1.43
N GLY A 14 3.09 -7.74 -1.81
CA GLY A 14 1.87 -8.17 -1.11
C GLY A 14 1.52 -7.35 0.14
N TYR A 15 2.30 -6.33 0.48
CA TYR A 15 2.08 -5.45 1.64
C TYR A 15 2.56 -4.02 1.32
N PRO A 16 2.10 -2.99 2.07
CA PRO A 16 2.52 -1.60 1.83
C PRO A 16 3.99 -1.34 2.20
N PRO A 17 4.68 -0.44 1.50
CA PRO A 17 6.08 -0.09 1.81
C PRO A 17 6.22 0.67 3.14
N PHE A 18 5.18 1.37 3.56
CA PHE A 18 5.16 2.13 4.81
C PHE A 18 4.05 1.62 5.70
N ILE A 19 4.41 1.01 6.83
CA ILE A 19 3.49 0.47 7.84
C ILE A 19 4.02 0.87 9.21
N GLU A 20 3.19 1.57 9.99
CA GLU A 20 3.44 1.85 11.41
C GLU A 20 2.11 1.95 12.16
N GLN A 21 2.12 1.62 13.44
CA GLN A 21 0.97 1.80 14.30
C GLN A 21 0.79 3.27 14.72
N ASN A 22 1.92 3.96 14.90
CA ASN A 22 1.96 5.36 15.26
C ASN A 22 1.99 6.23 13.99
N GLN A 23 1.00 7.09 13.83
CA GLN A 23 0.86 7.97 12.67
C GLN A 23 2.06 8.92 12.48
N ARG A 24 2.65 9.41 13.58
CA ARG A 24 3.82 10.29 13.53
C ARG A 24 5.03 9.56 12.94
N GLU A 25 5.27 8.32 13.37
CA GLU A 25 6.33 7.47 12.84
C GLU A 25 6.08 7.09 11.37
N LEU A 26 4.83 6.79 11.02
CA LEU A 26 4.45 6.54 9.63
C LEU A 26 4.82 7.73 8.73
N PHE A 27 4.42 8.93 9.10
CA PHE A 27 4.77 10.13 8.32
C PHE A 27 6.28 10.42 8.30
N ARG A 28 7.00 10.11 9.37
CA ARG A 28 8.45 10.22 9.41
C ARG A 28 9.12 9.30 8.38
N LYS A 29 8.71 8.03 8.33
CA LYS A 29 9.21 7.05 7.34
C LYS A 29 8.88 7.47 5.91
N ILE A 30 7.66 7.91 5.65
CA ILE A 30 7.24 8.39 4.33
C ILE A 30 8.11 9.57 3.87
N ARG A 31 8.29 10.58 4.72
CA ARG A 31 9.10 11.76 4.40
C ARG A 31 10.58 11.44 4.15
N LYS A 32 11.11 10.39 4.78
CA LYS A 32 12.49 9.94 4.61
C LYS A 32 12.65 8.89 3.51
N GLY A 33 11.55 8.39 2.93
CA GLY A 33 11.59 7.28 1.98
C GLY A 33 12.14 6.00 2.60
N GLN A 34 11.90 5.77 3.90
CA GLN A 34 12.42 4.62 4.64
C GLN A 34 11.45 3.44 4.51
N TYR A 35 11.74 2.54 3.61
CA TYR A 35 11.08 1.24 3.42
C TYR A 35 12.13 0.18 3.12
N GLU A 36 11.76 -1.10 3.21
CA GLU A 36 12.68 -2.23 3.04
C GLU A 36 12.07 -3.27 2.11
N PHE A 37 12.93 -3.97 1.37
CA PHE A 37 12.57 -5.16 0.59
C PHE A 37 12.91 -6.40 1.42
N HIS A 38 11.94 -6.91 2.18
CA HIS A 38 12.16 -8.10 3.01
C HIS A 38 12.38 -9.33 2.16
N GLU A 39 13.50 -10.04 2.36
CA GLU A 39 13.93 -11.17 1.55
C GLU A 39 12.86 -12.24 1.37
N GLU A 40 12.07 -12.53 2.41
CA GLU A 40 10.97 -13.49 2.39
C GLU A 40 9.97 -13.25 1.23
N TYR A 41 9.70 -11.99 0.88
CA TYR A 41 8.72 -11.61 -0.16
C TYR A 41 9.38 -11.06 -1.43
N TRP A 42 10.62 -10.60 -1.33
CA TRP A 42 11.31 -9.92 -2.42
C TRP A 42 12.44 -10.73 -3.03
N GLY A 43 12.78 -11.89 -2.47
CA GLY A 43 13.86 -12.74 -2.97
C GLY A 43 13.63 -13.21 -4.41
N GLN A 44 12.38 -13.41 -4.82
CA GLN A 44 12.01 -13.82 -6.19
C GLN A 44 11.74 -12.64 -7.14
N VAL A 45 11.65 -11.41 -6.62
CA VAL A 45 11.44 -10.22 -7.45
C VAL A 45 12.78 -9.76 -8.02
N SER A 46 12.82 -9.52 -9.33
CA SER A 46 14.04 -9.11 -10.02
C SER A 46 14.57 -7.76 -9.51
N ASP A 47 15.88 -7.56 -9.62
CA ASP A 47 16.53 -6.30 -9.25
C ASP A 47 16.04 -5.13 -10.12
N ASP A 48 15.66 -5.38 -11.37
CA ASP A 48 15.07 -4.36 -12.25
C ASP A 48 13.71 -3.91 -11.72
N GLY A 49 12.89 -4.82 -11.17
CA GLY A 49 11.61 -4.50 -10.52
C GLY A 49 11.80 -3.70 -9.25
N LYS A 50 12.75 -4.10 -8.38
CA LYS A 50 13.13 -3.35 -7.17
C LYS A 50 13.67 -1.97 -7.53
N ASN A 51 14.48 -1.86 -8.59
CA ASN A 51 15.03 -0.60 -9.09
C ASN A 51 13.91 0.36 -9.55
N LEU A 52 12.95 -0.12 -10.33
CA LEU A 52 11.79 0.70 -10.73
C LEU A 52 11.09 1.31 -9.52
N ILE A 53 10.78 0.51 -8.51
CA ILE A 53 10.13 0.97 -7.28
C ILE A 53 10.98 2.03 -6.58
N THR A 54 12.28 1.79 -6.43
CA THR A 54 13.22 2.73 -5.80
C THR A 54 13.22 4.07 -6.51
N LYS A 55 13.21 4.07 -7.84
CA LYS A 55 13.16 5.30 -8.64
C LYS A 55 11.81 6.02 -8.57
N LEU A 56 10.71 5.28 -8.43
CA LEU A 56 9.38 5.84 -8.23
C LEU A 56 9.17 6.37 -6.81
N LEU A 57 9.75 5.72 -5.78
CA LEU A 57 9.71 6.12 -4.37
C LEU A 57 10.89 7.03 -3.97
N THR A 58 11.50 7.72 -4.91
CA THR A 58 12.48 8.77 -4.63
C THR A 58 11.79 9.96 -3.99
N VAL A 59 12.29 10.42 -2.84
CA VAL A 59 11.64 11.49 -2.04
C VAL A 59 11.64 12.81 -2.79
N ASP A 60 12.80 13.18 -3.37
CA ASP A 60 12.93 14.40 -4.16
C ASP A 60 12.17 14.27 -5.50
N PRO A 61 11.10 15.06 -5.71
CA PRO A 61 10.32 14.99 -6.93
C PRO A 61 11.08 15.37 -8.20
N SER A 62 12.18 16.15 -8.09
CA SER A 62 12.98 16.56 -9.24
C SER A 62 13.84 15.43 -9.81
N THR A 63 14.21 14.46 -8.97
CA THR A 63 15.02 13.28 -9.34
C THR A 63 14.19 12.00 -9.44
N ARG A 64 12.91 12.06 -9.03
CA ARG A 64 11.97 10.95 -9.16
C ARG A 64 11.65 10.66 -10.62
N PHE A 65 11.50 9.40 -10.98
CA PHE A 65 11.06 9.02 -12.32
C PHE A 65 9.79 9.73 -12.76
N SER A 66 9.82 10.32 -13.94
CA SER A 66 8.64 10.74 -14.71
C SER A 66 7.93 9.52 -15.33
N ALA A 67 6.77 9.72 -15.94
CA ALA A 67 6.07 8.67 -16.67
C ALA A 67 6.90 8.15 -17.85
N ASP A 68 7.50 9.06 -18.62
CA ASP A 68 8.32 8.69 -19.79
C ASP A 68 9.57 7.90 -19.38
N THR A 69 10.24 8.32 -18.29
CA THR A 69 11.40 7.59 -17.75
C THR A 69 11.00 6.22 -17.21
N ALA A 70 9.85 6.11 -16.58
CA ALA A 70 9.35 4.84 -16.08
C ALA A 70 9.01 3.87 -17.22
N LEU A 71 8.39 4.33 -18.30
CA LEU A 71 8.09 3.53 -19.49
C LEU A 71 9.35 3.00 -20.17
N SER A 72 10.45 3.72 -20.10
CA SER A 72 11.77 3.33 -20.65
C SER A 72 12.56 2.41 -19.71
N ASN A 73 12.03 2.10 -18.51
CA ASN A 73 12.72 1.23 -17.56
C ASN A 73 12.75 -0.21 -18.06
N LYS A 74 13.88 -0.88 -17.86
CA LYS A 74 14.14 -2.26 -18.32
C LYS A 74 13.09 -3.27 -17.83
N TRP A 75 12.55 -3.08 -16.64
CA TRP A 75 11.53 -3.98 -16.09
C TRP A 75 10.20 -3.85 -16.82
N ILE A 76 9.81 -2.63 -17.22
CA ILE A 76 8.59 -2.37 -17.98
C ILE A 76 8.74 -2.85 -19.45
N SER A 77 9.93 -2.69 -20.03
CA SER A 77 10.22 -3.09 -21.41
C SER A 77 10.71 -4.53 -21.54
N ALA A 78 10.73 -5.31 -20.43
CA ALA A 78 11.15 -6.70 -20.44
C ALA A 78 10.19 -7.59 -21.25
N ASP A 79 10.73 -8.64 -21.86
CA ASP A 79 9.95 -9.66 -22.56
C ASP A 79 9.04 -10.43 -21.56
N ASP A 80 7.79 -10.65 -21.94
CA ASP A 80 6.78 -11.37 -21.14
C ASP A 80 7.25 -12.76 -20.72
N SER A 81 8.09 -13.43 -21.52
CA SER A 81 8.65 -14.74 -21.21
C SER A 81 9.51 -14.74 -19.94
N LYS A 82 10.25 -13.66 -19.68
CA LYS A 82 11.07 -13.51 -18.46
C LYS A 82 10.23 -13.21 -17.23
N LEU A 83 9.14 -12.47 -17.41
CA LEU A 83 8.21 -12.14 -16.33
C LEU A 83 7.37 -13.35 -15.92
N ALA A 84 6.93 -14.16 -16.88
CA ALA A 84 6.16 -15.38 -16.65
C ALA A 84 6.95 -16.50 -15.92
N ALA A 85 8.27 -16.46 -15.97
CA ALA A 85 9.14 -17.44 -15.29
C ALA A 85 9.31 -17.18 -13.78
N GLN A 86 8.82 -16.05 -13.26
CA GLN A 86 8.95 -15.70 -11.83
C GLN A 86 7.75 -16.24 -11.04
N ASP A 87 8.02 -17.12 -10.06
CA ASP A 87 6.98 -17.58 -9.13
C ASP A 87 6.77 -16.54 -8.01
N LEU A 88 5.65 -15.85 -8.07
CA LEU A 88 5.21 -14.89 -7.06
C LEU A 88 4.08 -15.46 -6.17
N GLY A 89 3.96 -16.77 -6.03
CA GLY A 89 2.91 -17.42 -5.25
C GLY A 89 2.86 -16.94 -3.79
N VAL A 90 4.01 -16.81 -3.13
CA VAL A 90 4.13 -16.31 -1.75
C VAL A 90 3.61 -14.86 -1.67
N ASN A 91 3.96 -14.03 -2.63
CA ASN A 91 3.53 -12.63 -2.71
C ASN A 91 2.02 -12.51 -2.92
N LEU A 92 1.45 -13.38 -3.76
CA LEU A 92 0.00 -13.44 -4.00
C LEU A 92 -0.76 -13.81 -2.73
N GLU A 93 -0.29 -14.78 -1.96
CA GLU A 93 -0.88 -15.15 -0.67
C GLU A 93 -0.80 -14.01 0.34
N GLN A 94 0.33 -13.31 0.42
CA GLN A 94 0.49 -12.13 1.26
C GLN A 94 -0.46 -11.01 0.85
N PHE A 95 -0.61 -10.77 -0.45
CA PHE A 95 -1.56 -9.79 -0.99
C PHE A 95 -3.02 -10.13 -0.65
N LYS A 96 -3.40 -11.41 -0.73
CA LYS A 96 -4.73 -11.88 -0.31
C LYS A 96 -4.98 -11.61 1.18
N LYS A 97 -4.01 -11.92 2.06
CA LYS A 97 -4.08 -11.65 3.49
C LYS A 97 -4.21 -10.14 3.78
N PHE A 98 -3.42 -9.32 3.11
CA PHE A 98 -3.50 -7.86 3.22
C PHE A 98 -4.88 -7.34 2.83
N ASN A 99 -5.43 -7.78 1.69
CA ASN A 99 -6.75 -7.36 1.23
C ASN A 99 -7.87 -7.83 2.15
N ALA A 100 -7.81 -9.05 2.67
CA ALA A 100 -8.78 -9.57 3.63
C ALA A 100 -8.79 -8.73 4.91
N LYS A 101 -7.60 -8.43 5.48
CA LYS A 101 -7.46 -7.56 6.66
C LYS A 101 -7.99 -6.15 6.42
N ARG A 102 -7.72 -5.57 5.25
CA ARG A 102 -8.23 -4.25 4.87
C ARG A 102 -9.75 -4.23 4.76
N LYS A 103 -10.35 -5.21 4.09
CA LYS A 103 -11.81 -5.35 3.97
C LYS A 103 -12.47 -5.54 5.33
N PHE A 104 -11.92 -6.40 6.18
CA PHE A 104 -12.41 -6.60 7.54
C PHE A 104 -12.37 -5.32 8.36
N LYS A 105 -11.25 -4.60 8.36
CA LYS A 105 -11.11 -3.32 9.07
C LYS A 105 -12.13 -2.28 8.58
N ALA A 106 -12.38 -2.20 7.28
CA ALA A 106 -13.38 -1.31 6.70
C ALA A 106 -14.80 -1.67 7.17
N ALA A 107 -15.16 -2.96 7.15
CA ALA A 107 -16.46 -3.45 7.63
C ALA A 107 -16.66 -3.12 9.12
N VAL A 108 -15.67 -3.41 9.97
CA VAL A 108 -15.72 -3.08 11.41
C VAL A 108 -15.90 -1.57 11.61
N SER A 109 -15.15 -0.73 10.90
CA SER A 109 -15.27 0.72 10.99
C SER A 109 -16.66 1.22 10.60
N THR A 110 -17.28 0.62 9.59
CA THR A 110 -18.66 0.94 9.16
C THR A 110 -19.67 0.61 10.26
N VAL A 111 -19.56 -0.57 10.87
CA VAL A 111 -20.45 -0.98 11.96
C VAL A 111 -20.30 -0.07 13.18
N VAL A 112 -19.04 0.25 13.56
CA VAL A 112 -18.78 1.17 14.68
C VAL A 112 -19.35 2.56 14.41
N ALA A 113 -19.18 3.09 13.20
CA ALA A 113 -19.74 4.38 12.81
C ALA A 113 -21.29 4.37 12.83
N ALA A 114 -21.92 3.31 12.32
CA ALA A 114 -23.37 3.16 12.33
C ALA A 114 -23.93 3.10 13.77
N ASN A 115 -23.29 2.31 14.64
CA ASN A 115 -23.68 2.22 16.05
C ASN A 115 -23.53 3.57 16.78
N LYS A 116 -22.46 4.31 16.49
CA LYS A 116 -22.24 5.64 17.07
C LYS A 116 -23.30 6.65 16.62
N LEU A 117 -23.70 6.63 15.35
CA LEU A 117 -24.78 7.47 14.83
C LEU A 117 -26.12 7.10 15.46
N ALA A 118 -26.42 5.80 15.61
CA ALA A 118 -27.66 5.34 16.25
C ALA A 118 -27.72 5.79 17.72
N SER A 119 -26.63 5.69 18.48
CA SER A 119 -26.59 6.15 19.87
C SER A 119 -26.84 7.66 19.99
N LEU A 120 -26.21 8.47 19.13
CA LEU A 120 -26.43 9.93 19.11
C LEU A 120 -27.89 10.28 18.76
N GLY A 121 -28.53 9.55 17.85
CA GLY A 121 -29.93 9.76 17.52
C GLY A 121 -30.89 9.42 18.68
N MET A 122 -30.58 8.40 19.48
CA MET A 122 -31.33 8.06 20.68
C MET A 122 -31.21 9.11 21.77
N ASP A 123 -29.99 9.62 22.00
CA ASP A 123 -29.74 10.67 22.98
C ASP A 123 -30.47 11.97 22.61
N PHE A 124 -30.47 12.32 21.31
CA PHE A 124 -31.18 13.50 20.82
C PHE A 124 -32.71 13.40 21.03
N LYS A 125 -33.28 12.22 20.74
CA LYS A 125 -34.71 11.97 20.94
C LYS A 125 -35.10 12.05 22.43
N LYS A 126 -34.29 11.47 23.31
CA LYS A 126 -34.52 11.52 24.76
C LYS A 126 -34.55 12.96 25.29
N ASN A 127 -33.61 13.81 24.85
CA ASN A 127 -33.55 15.22 25.26
C ASN A 127 -34.72 16.04 24.74
N LEU A 128 -35.35 15.65 23.61
CA LEU A 128 -36.58 16.31 23.12
C LEU A 128 -37.81 15.92 23.92
N ASP A 129 -37.89 14.68 24.39
CA ASP A 129 -39.04 14.17 25.17
C ASP A 129 -39.02 14.68 26.63
N GLU A 130 -37.86 15.11 27.13
CA GLU A 130 -37.68 15.71 28.48
C GLU A 130 -37.81 17.23 28.51
N SER A 131 -38.04 17.89 27.35
CA SER A 131 -38.19 19.37 27.25
C SER A 131 -39.64 19.76 27.04
#